data_0fb0a02dfab402c297e5856887db6e26
#
_entry.id   0fb0a02dfab402c297e5856887db6e26
#
_cell.length_a   1.000
_cell.length_b   1.000
_cell.length_c   1.000
_cell.angle_alpha   90.00
_cell.angle_beta   90.00
_cell.angle_gamma   90.00
#
_symmetry.space_group_name_H-M   'P 1'
#
loop_
_entity.id
_entity.type
_entity.pdbx_description
1 polymer ?
#
loop_
_entity_poly.entity_id
_entity_poly.type
_entity_poly.pdbx_seq_one_letter_code
_entity_poly.pdbx_strand_id
1 'polypeptide(L)'
;MCETFKIKHKNSTAYKPQMNIAVETANKNIKKILRKTVENHIQWHEKLPFALLGYRTTVRTYTRATPYMLVYGIEAVIPAKVEIPSLRVIHEAELSDVEWIRSHYEQLALIVGKRMNVVCHDQLYQNRMSRAFNKRVKLSQFTPGQLVLKKIFPHRDEAKGKFSPNWQGSYMVHRVLTGGALILAEMDGEIWSKLINSNAVKRYYA
;
A
#
# COMPACT_ATOMS: atom_id res chain seq x y z
N MET A 1 1.29 22.94 -4.47
CA MET A 1 0.83 21.73 -5.23
C MET A 1 -0.36 21.03 -4.58
N CYS A 2 -0.32 20.58 -3.31
CA CYS A 2 -1.47 19.90 -2.69
C CYS A 2 -2.73 20.76 -2.62
N GLU A 3 -2.61 22.03 -2.25
CA GLU A 3 -3.74 22.97 -2.19
C GLU A 3 -4.32 23.27 -3.57
N THR A 4 -3.44 23.49 -4.57
CA THR A 4 -3.83 23.77 -5.97
C THR A 4 -4.68 22.63 -6.55
N PHE A 5 -4.32 21.37 -6.25
CA PHE A 5 -5.03 20.19 -6.72
C PHE A 5 -6.04 19.62 -5.71
N LYS A 6 -6.34 20.34 -4.62
CA LYS A 6 -7.25 19.90 -3.53
C LYS A 6 -6.91 18.52 -2.96
N ILE A 7 -5.63 18.18 -2.89
CA ILE A 7 -5.15 16.89 -2.37
C ILE A 7 -4.99 17.00 -0.87
N LYS A 8 -5.70 16.16 -0.12
CA LYS A 8 -5.51 16.04 1.33
C LYS A 8 -4.24 15.24 1.64
N HIS A 9 -3.22 15.92 2.12
CA HIS A 9 -2.01 15.25 2.60
C HIS A 9 -2.28 14.60 3.97
N LYS A 10 -1.96 13.31 4.08
CA LYS A 10 -2.09 12.54 5.33
C LYS A 10 -0.79 11.82 5.60
N ASN A 11 -0.31 11.91 6.83
CA ASN A 11 0.87 11.18 7.29
C ASN A 11 0.46 9.89 7.98
N SER A 12 1.19 8.81 7.74
CA SER A 12 1.10 7.57 8.52
C SER A 12 2.23 7.51 9.54
N THR A 13 1.99 6.85 10.66
CA THR A 13 3.03 6.60 11.65
C THR A 13 4.01 5.53 11.18
N ALA A 14 5.30 5.73 11.45
CA ALA A 14 6.34 4.73 11.20
C ALA A 14 6.16 3.45 12.03
N TYR A 15 5.44 3.54 13.14
CA TYR A 15 5.23 2.43 14.08
C TYR A 15 4.05 1.51 13.73
N LYS A 16 3.25 1.87 12.72
CA LYS A 16 2.14 1.04 12.22
C LYS A 16 2.14 1.02 10.69
N PRO A 17 3.08 0.32 10.06
CA PRO A 17 3.23 0.28 8.61
C PRO A 17 1.99 -0.25 7.88
N GLN A 18 1.13 -1.03 8.56
CA GLN A 18 -0.14 -1.52 8.02
C GLN A 18 -1.07 -0.40 7.54
N MET A 19 -0.93 0.82 8.05
CA MET A 19 -1.70 1.97 7.57
C MET A 19 -1.30 2.41 6.16
N ASN A 20 -0.15 1.97 5.66
CA ASN A 20 0.41 2.34 4.35
C ASN A 20 0.33 1.21 3.31
N ILE A 21 -0.43 0.15 3.60
CA ILE A 21 -0.51 -1.06 2.75
C ILE A 21 -0.84 -0.73 1.29
N ALA A 22 -1.72 0.23 1.03
CA ALA A 22 -2.09 0.62 -0.34
C ALA A 22 -0.89 1.15 -1.13
N VAL A 23 -0.09 2.04 -0.54
CA VAL A 23 1.12 2.61 -1.16
C VAL A 23 2.21 1.54 -1.32
N GLU A 24 2.43 0.72 -0.29
CA GLU A 24 3.40 -0.38 -0.33
C GLU A 24 3.04 -1.40 -1.42
N THR A 25 1.76 -1.75 -1.54
CA THR A 25 1.26 -2.65 -2.59
C THR A 25 1.44 -2.04 -3.98
N ALA A 26 1.13 -0.76 -4.15
CA ALA A 26 1.35 -0.04 -5.41
C ALA A 26 2.83 -0.05 -5.80
N ASN A 27 3.71 0.31 -4.87
CA ASN A 27 5.16 0.30 -5.08
C ASN A 27 5.70 -1.10 -5.39
N LYS A 28 5.20 -2.13 -4.72
CA LYS A 28 5.57 -3.54 -4.99
C LYS A 28 5.17 -3.95 -6.40
N ASN A 29 3.98 -3.58 -6.85
CA ASN A 29 3.50 -3.88 -8.19
C ASN A 29 4.32 -3.15 -9.27
N ILE A 30 4.60 -1.86 -9.10
CA ILE A 30 5.44 -1.07 -10.01
C ILE A 30 6.85 -1.68 -10.08
N LYS A 31 7.47 -1.99 -8.93
CA LYS A 31 8.76 -2.68 -8.88
C LYS A 31 8.74 -4.03 -9.61
N LYS A 32 7.63 -4.79 -9.51
CA LYS A 32 7.49 -6.08 -10.21
C LYS A 32 7.43 -5.89 -11.73
N ILE A 33 6.75 -4.84 -12.22
CA ILE A 33 6.72 -4.51 -13.65
C ILE A 33 8.12 -4.08 -14.11
N LEU A 34 8.77 -3.18 -13.38
CA LEU A 34 10.13 -2.72 -13.70
C LEU A 34 11.12 -3.88 -13.79
N ARG A 35 11.11 -4.80 -12.82
CA ARG A 35 12.01 -5.97 -12.84
C ARG A 35 11.84 -6.87 -14.06
N LYS A 36 10.66 -6.86 -14.69
CA LYS A 36 10.41 -7.63 -15.91
C LYS A 36 10.82 -6.90 -17.19
N THR A 37 10.90 -5.57 -17.14
CA THR A 37 11.17 -4.71 -18.31
C THR A 37 12.60 -4.18 -18.36
N VAL A 38 13.32 -4.24 -17.23
CA VAL A 38 14.69 -3.73 -17.13
C VAL A 38 15.67 -4.88 -17.25
N GLU A 39 16.43 -4.88 -18.32
CA GLU A 39 17.54 -5.82 -18.55
C GLU A 39 18.78 -5.41 -17.76
N ASN A 40 19.03 -4.10 -17.63
CA ASN A 40 20.14 -3.53 -16.88
C ASN A 40 19.66 -2.61 -15.77
N HIS A 41 20.06 -2.87 -14.52
CA HIS A 41 19.59 -2.14 -13.33
C HIS A 41 19.90 -0.64 -13.33
N ILE A 42 20.87 -0.18 -14.13
CA ILE A 42 21.29 1.22 -14.20
C ILE A 42 20.24 2.08 -14.92
N GLN A 43 19.50 1.54 -15.89
CA GLN A 43 18.56 2.29 -16.75
C GLN A 43 17.10 2.17 -16.33
N TRP A 44 16.81 1.80 -15.08
CA TRP A 44 15.44 1.61 -14.61
C TRP A 44 14.56 2.88 -14.71
N HIS A 45 15.15 4.06 -14.60
CA HIS A 45 14.45 5.34 -14.66
C HIS A 45 13.84 5.62 -16.04
N GLU A 46 14.48 5.19 -17.12
CA GLU A 46 13.96 5.30 -18.48
C GLU A 46 12.71 4.43 -18.70
N LYS A 47 12.64 3.28 -18.02
CA LYS A 47 11.50 2.36 -18.09
C LYS A 47 10.37 2.68 -17.11
N LEU A 48 10.60 3.60 -16.17
CA LEU A 48 9.61 3.98 -15.16
C LEU A 48 8.30 4.53 -15.75
N PRO A 49 8.28 5.41 -16.77
CA PRO A 49 7.05 5.89 -17.38
C PRO A 49 6.20 4.75 -17.97
N PHE A 50 6.84 3.76 -18.61
CA PHE A 50 6.15 2.58 -19.16
C PHE A 50 5.61 1.67 -18.07
N ALA A 51 6.35 1.48 -16.99
CA ALA A 51 5.88 0.71 -15.84
C ALA A 51 4.68 1.39 -15.15
N LEU A 52 4.68 2.72 -15.07
CA LEU A 52 3.56 3.51 -14.55
C LEU A 52 2.34 3.44 -15.47
N LEU A 53 2.54 3.49 -16.79
CA LEU A 53 1.47 3.29 -17.78
C LEU A 53 0.86 1.90 -17.60
N GLY A 54 1.67 0.84 -17.58
CA GLY A 54 1.22 -0.52 -17.33
C GLY A 54 0.48 -0.65 -15.99
N TYR A 55 0.96 0.02 -14.94
CA TYR A 55 0.27 0.06 -13.65
C TYR A 55 -1.11 0.73 -13.75
N ARG A 56 -1.23 1.86 -14.46
CA ARG A 56 -2.47 2.64 -14.59
C ARG A 56 -3.52 1.95 -15.48
N THR A 57 -3.08 1.16 -16.45
CA THR A 57 -3.95 0.47 -17.42
C THR A 57 -4.32 -0.96 -17.03
N THR A 58 -3.76 -1.48 -15.93
CA THR A 58 -4.09 -2.83 -15.43
C THR A 58 -5.27 -2.78 -14.47
N VAL A 59 -6.26 -3.67 -14.67
CA VAL A 59 -7.42 -3.83 -13.77
C VAL A 59 -6.96 -4.21 -12.37
N ARG A 60 -7.50 -3.55 -11.36
CA ARG A 60 -7.25 -3.85 -9.94
C ARG A 60 -8.31 -4.77 -9.39
N THR A 61 -7.87 -5.81 -8.69
CA THR A 61 -8.78 -6.83 -8.11
C THR A 61 -9.79 -6.22 -7.14
N TYR A 62 -9.37 -5.25 -6.34
CA TYR A 62 -10.22 -4.63 -5.31
C TYR A 62 -11.23 -3.63 -5.89
N THR A 63 -10.88 -2.90 -6.96
CA THR A 63 -11.77 -1.93 -7.62
C THR A 63 -12.53 -2.51 -8.81
N ARG A 64 -12.04 -3.62 -9.40
CA ARG A 64 -12.48 -4.21 -10.67
C ARG A 64 -12.44 -3.22 -11.85
N ALA A 65 -11.60 -2.21 -11.73
CA ALA A 65 -11.44 -1.15 -12.72
C ALA A 65 -9.96 -0.80 -12.89
N THR A 66 -9.61 -0.18 -14.01
CA THR A 66 -8.29 0.38 -14.20
C THR A 66 -8.22 1.78 -13.59
N PRO A 67 -7.09 2.18 -12.98
CA PRO A 67 -6.91 3.56 -12.53
C PRO A 67 -7.14 4.59 -13.64
N TYR A 68 -6.76 4.26 -14.88
CA TYR A 68 -6.95 5.11 -16.04
C TYR A 68 -8.44 5.39 -16.31
N MET A 69 -9.27 4.32 -16.36
CA MET A 69 -10.71 4.45 -16.57
C MET A 69 -11.39 5.30 -15.48
N LEU A 70 -10.92 5.20 -14.23
CA LEU A 70 -11.50 5.98 -13.12
C LEU A 70 -11.18 7.47 -13.20
N VAL A 71 -10.10 7.86 -13.87
CA VAL A 71 -9.72 9.26 -14.07
C VAL A 71 -10.40 9.82 -15.31
N TYR A 72 -10.28 9.13 -16.44
CA TYR A 72 -10.66 9.64 -17.77
C TYR A 72 -12.05 9.19 -18.24
N GLY A 73 -12.69 8.24 -17.56
CA GLY A 73 -14.00 7.70 -17.92
C GLY A 73 -13.99 6.63 -19.00
N ILE A 74 -12.90 6.51 -19.75
CA ILE A 74 -12.68 5.59 -20.87
C ILE A 74 -11.49 4.69 -20.60
N GLU A 75 -11.38 3.60 -21.34
CA GLU A 75 -10.20 2.74 -21.30
C GLU A 75 -9.06 3.34 -22.12
N ALA A 76 -7.82 3.14 -21.65
CA ALA A 76 -6.64 3.55 -22.37
C ALA A 76 -6.47 2.76 -23.68
N VAL A 77 -6.07 3.44 -24.75
CA VAL A 77 -5.52 2.82 -25.95
C VAL A 77 -4.02 2.63 -25.71
N ILE A 78 -3.58 1.38 -25.58
CA ILE A 78 -2.17 1.03 -25.40
C ILE A 78 -1.53 0.77 -26.77
N PRO A 79 -0.19 0.90 -26.92
CA PRO A 79 0.48 0.73 -28.21
C PRO A 79 0.09 -0.55 -28.96
N ALA A 80 -0.01 -1.69 -28.25
CA ALA A 80 -0.45 -2.94 -28.87
C ALA A 80 -1.87 -2.88 -29.50
N LYS A 81 -2.74 -2.00 -29.01
CA LYS A 81 -4.09 -1.80 -29.57
C LYS A 81 -4.08 -0.93 -30.83
N VAL A 82 -2.98 -0.23 -31.11
CA VAL A 82 -2.79 0.51 -32.35
C VAL A 82 -2.42 -0.46 -33.46
N GLU A 83 -1.56 -1.45 -33.18
CA GLU A 83 -1.16 -2.48 -34.14
C GLU A 83 -2.27 -3.53 -34.37
N ILE A 84 -2.96 -3.93 -33.29
CA ILE A 84 -4.07 -4.88 -33.32
C ILE A 84 -5.29 -4.19 -32.68
N PRO A 85 -6.06 -3.41 -33.47
CA PRO A 85 -7.17 -2.63 -32.95
C PRO A 85 -8.28 -3.52 -32.38
N SER A 86 -8.76 -3.17 -31.20
CA SER A 86 -9.95 -3.82 -30.62
C SER A 86 -11.21 -3.36 -31.37
N LEU A 87 -12.28 -4.16 -31.31
CA LEU A 87 -13.58 -3.80 -31.93
C LEU A 87 -14.05 -2.40 -31.50
N ARG A 88 -13.77 -1.99 -30.26
CA ARG A 88 -14.08 -0.65 -29.78
C ARG A 88 -13.33 0.44 -30.55
N VAL A 89 -12.02 0.26 -30.78
CA VAL A 89 -11.20 1.23 -31.49
C VAL A 89 -11.63 1.34 -32.95
N ILE A 90 -11.98 0.22 -33.59
CA ILE A 90 -12.50 0.20 -34.96
C ILE A 90 -13.82 0.95 -35.01
N HIS A 91 -14.75 0.64 -34.12
CA HIS A 91 -16.06 1.31 -34.08
C HIS A 91 -15.94 2.82 -33.79
N GLU A 92 -15.07 3.23 -32.85
CA GLU A 92 -14.82 4.65 -32.58
C GLU A 92 -14.22 5.39 -33.79
N ALA A 93 -13.41 4.71 -34.62
CA ALA A 93 -12.83 5.30 -35.83
C ALA A 93 -13.85 5.48 -36.97
N GLU A 94 -14.95 4.75 -36.97
CA GLU A 94 -16.05 4.86 -37.93
C GLU A 94 -17.05 5.96 -37.58
N LEU A 95 -17.02 6.50 -36.37
CA LEU A 95 -17.94 7.54 -35.91
C LEU A 95 -17.58 8.89 -36.52
N SER A 96 -18.60 9.67 -36.90
CA SER A 96 -18.39 11.10 -37.19
C SER A 96 -18.02 11.86 -35.91
N ASP A 97 -17.41 13.04 -36.05
CA ASP A 97 -17.00 13.86 -34.90
C ASP A 97 -18.15 14.14 -33.91
N VAL A 98 -19.36 14.37 -34.44
CA VAL A 98 -20.54 14.64 -33.62
C VAL A 98 -20.99 13.41 -32.84
N GLU A 99 -20.98 12.25 -33.46
CA GLU A 99 -21.33 10.97 -32.82
C GLU A 99 -20.27 10.59 -31.77
N TRP A 100 -18.99 10.81 -32.09
CA TRP A 100 -17.88 10.57 -31.15
C TRP A 100 -18.03 11.46 -29.89
N ILE A 101 -18.26 12.76 -30.09
CA ILE A 101 -18.48 13.71 -28.98
C ILE A 101 -19.67 13.26 -28.13
N ARG A 102 -20.81 12.91 -28.75
CA ARG A 102 -22.00 12.42 -28.05
C ARG A 102 -21.70 11.17 -27.20
N SER A 103 -21.09 10.17 -27.82
CA SER A 103 -20.71 8.92 -27.15
C SER A 103 -19.77 9.19 -25.98
N HIS A 104 -18.83 10.10 -26.14
CA HIS A 104 -17.91 10.48 -25.09
C HIS A 104 -18.58 11.19 -23.92
N TYR A 105 -19.54 12.08 -24.17
CA TYR A 105 -20.36 12.71 -23.14
C TYR A 105 -21.19 11.69 -22.37
N GLU A 106 -21.79 10.73 -23.04
CA GLU A 106 -22.57 9.65 -22.41
C GLU A 106 -21.67 8.80 -21.51
N GLN A 107 -20.45 8.45 -21.94
CA GLN A 107 -19.48 7.72 -21.13
C GLN A 107 -19.04 8.52 -19.90
N LEU A 108 -18.83 9.83 -20.03
CA LEU A 108 -18.50 10.72 -18.92
C LEU A 108 -19.66 10.87 -17.94
N ALA A 109 -20.89 10.92 -18.41
CA ALA A 109 -22.05 10.93 -17.52
C ALA A 109 -22.14 9.68 -16.63
N LEU A 110 -21.73 8.52 -17.14
CA LEU A 110 -21.69 7.27 -16.40
C LEU A 110 -20.49 7.15 -15.42
N ILE A 111 -19.50 8.05 -15.48
CA ILE A 111 -18.28 7.93 -14.68
C ILE A 111 -18.55 8.00 -13.18
N VAL A 112 -19.54 8.80 -12.77
CA VAL A 112 -19.92 8.94 -11.34
C VAL A 112 -20.43 7.61 -10.80
N GLY A 113 -21.31 6.93 -11.54
CA GLY A 113 -21.80 5.60 -11.20
C GLY A 113 -20.68 4.55 -11.15
N LYS A 114 -19.79 4.56 -12.14
CA LYS A 114 -18.60 3.68 -12.16
C LYS A 114 -17.71 3.91 -10.92
N ARG A 115 -17.44 5.16 -10.56
CA ARG A 115 -16.65 5.52 -9.36
C ARG A 115 -17.33 5.09 -8.07
N MET A 116 -18.65 5.25 -7.96
CA MET A 116 -19.43 4.79 -6.81
C MET A 116 -19.33 3.27 -6.65
N ASN A 117 -19.51 2.52 -7.73
CA ASN A 117 -19.36 1.06 -7.72
C ASN A 117 -17.97 0.62 -7.27
N VAL A 118 -16.92 1.34 -7.69
CA VAL A 118 -15.54 1.08 -7.25
C VAL A 118 -15.38 1.29 -5.74
N VAL A 119 -15.94 2.35 -5.19
CA VAL A 119 -15.91 2.61 -3.73
C VAL A 119 -16.60 1.49 -2.96
N CYS A 120 -17.78 1.06 -3.41
CA CYS A 120 -18.51 -0.06 -2.80
C CYS A 120 -17.69 -1.37 -2.87
N HIS A 121 -17.11 -1.68 -4.01
CA HIS A 121 -16.26 -2.88 -4.19
C HIS A 121 -15.02 -2.83 -3.30
N ASP A 122 -14.35 -1.68 -3.22
CA ASP A 122 -13.19 -1.50 -2.35
C ASP A 122 -13.56 -1.71 -0.87
N GLN A 123 -14.63 -1.11 -0.40
CA GLN A 123 -15.11 -1.30 0.97
C GLN A 123 -15.42 -2.77 1.30
N LEU A 124 -16.10 -3.47 0.38
CA LEU A 124 -16.39 -4.90 0.55
C LEU A 124 -15.11 -5.73 0.58
N TYR A 125 -14.16 -5.43 -0.30
CA TYR A 125 -12.87 -6.10 -0.33
C TYR A 125 -12.08 -5.87 0.96
N GLN A 126 -11.96 -4.63 1.42
CA GLN A 126 -11.28 -4.26 2.66
C GLN A 126 -11.92 -4.96 3.87
N ASN A 127 -13.23 -4.98 3.96
CA ASN A 127 -13.94 -5.69 5.02
C ASN A 127 -13.67 -7.19 5.03
N ARG A 128 -13.65 -7.83 3.86
CA ARG A 128 -13.32 -9.26 3.73
C ARG A 128 -11.88 -9.54 4.16
N MET A 129 -10.94 -8.73 3.70
CA MET A 129 -9.52 -8.85 4.05
C MET A 129 -9.29 -8.64 5.55
N SER A 130 -9.91 -7.61 6.13
CA SER A 130 -9.83 -7.32 7.57
C SER A 130 -10.37 -8.48 8.41
N ARG A 131 -11.54 -9.03 8.04
CA ARG A 131 -12.12 -10.20 8.72
C ARG A 131 -11.22 -11.44 8.63
N ALA A 132 -10.65 -11.70 7.44
CA ALA A 132 -9.74 -12.83 7.24
C ALA A 132 -8.44 -12.67 8.03
N PHE A 133 -7.91 -11.45 8.11
CA PHE A 133 -6.72 -11.12 8.89
C PHE A 133 -6.98 -11.27 10.39
N ASN A 134 -8.07 -10.69 10.90
CA ASN A 134 -8.40 -10.70 12.32
C ASN A 134 -8.69 -12.12 12.87
N LYS A 135 -9.12 -13.05 12.01
CA LYS A 135 -9.25 -14.46 12.41
C LYS A 135 -7.90 -15.12 12.77
N ARG A 136 -6.79 -14.64 12.22
CA ARG A 136 -5.46 -15.24 12.37
C ARG A 136 -4.55 -14.48 13.31
N VAL A 137 -4.82 -13.20 13.56
CA VAL A 137 -3.94 -12.31 14.34
C VAL A 137 -4.53 -12.08 15.71
N LYS A 138 -3.82 -12.52 16.74
CA LYS A 138 -4.06 -12.08 18.13
C LYS A 138 -3.37 -10.73 18.29
N LEU A 139 -4.14 -9.67 18.48
CA LEU A 139 -3.60 -8.35 18.80
C LEU A 139 -2.94 -8.42 20.18
N SER A 140 -1.65 -8.17 20.23
CA SER A 140 -0.93 -7.99 21.48
C SER A 140 -1.27 -6.62 22.05
N GLN A 141 -2.14 -6.59 23.04
CA GLN A 141 -2.42 -5.38 23.82
C GLN A 141 -1.44 -5.32 24.99
N PHE A 142 -0.69 -4.25 25.08
CA PHE A 142 0.21 -3.99 26.20
C PHE A 142 -0.45 -2.99 27.15
N THR A 143 -0.20 -3.18 28.44
CA THR A 143 -0.61 -2.24 29.49
C THR A 143 0.63 -1.75 30.24
N PRO A 144 0.64 -0.50 30.75
CA PRO A 144 1.71 -0.02 31.61
C PRO A 144 1.94 -0.98 32.79
N GLY A 145 3.20 -1.17 33.18
CA GLY A 145 3.62 -2.09 34.22
C GLY A 145 3.86 -3.53 33.78
N GLN A 146 3.53 -3.92 32.55
CA GLN A 146 3.80 -5.28 32.05
C GLN A 146 5.30 -5.50 31.75
N LEU A 147 5.78 -6.68 32.11
CA LEU A 147 7.13 -7.13 31.75
C LEU A 147 7.17 -7.61 30.31
N VAL A 148 8.23 -7.23 29.59
CA VAL A 148 8.38 -7.50 28.17
C VAL A 148 9.83 -7.78 27.80
N LEU A 149 10.01 -8.57 26.72
CA LEU A 149 11.28 -8.76 26.03
C LEU A 149 11.28 -7.94 24.75
N LYS A 150 12.41 -7.36 24.43
CA LYS A 150 12.63 -6.60 23.19
C LYS A 150 13.38 -7.46 22.18
N LYS A 151 12.95 -7.41 20.94
CA LYS A 151 13.63 -8.07 19.82
C LYS A 151 14.97 -7.42 19.51
N ILE A 152 16.03 -8.22 19.42
CA ILE A 152 17.34 -7.76 19.00
C ILE A 152 17.36 -7.67 17.47
N PHE A 153 17.57 -6.45 16.94
CA PHE A 153 17.81 -6.25 15.52
C PHE A 153 19.33 -6.23 15.31
N PRO A 154 19.91 -7.17 14.55
CA PRO A 154 21.34 -7.11 14.23
C PRO A 154 21.63 -5.83 13.44
N HIS A 155 22.75 -5.20 13.72
CA HIS A 155 23.31 -4.18 12.84
C HIS A 155 23.56 -4.81 11.47
N ARG A 156 23.56 -4.01 10.39
CA ARG A 156 23.66 -4.50 9.00
C ARG A 156 24.89 -5.35 8.73
N ASP A 157 25.95 -5.20 9.53
CA ASP A 157 27.25 -5.82 9.32
C ASP A 157 27.56 -6.95 10.32
N GLU A 158 26.65 -7.26 11.26
CA GLU A 158 26.82 -8.35 12.22
C GLU A 158 26.14 -9.62 11.74
N ALA A 159 26.92 -10.60 11.32
CA ALA A 159 26.42 -11.94 11.07
C ALA A 159 25.95 -12.58 12.39
N LYS A 160 24.65 -12.75 12.59
CA LYS A 160 24.13 -13.47 13.74
C LYS A 160 24.57 -14.92 13.71
N GLY A 161 25.28 -15.35 14.73
CA GLY A 161 25.53 -16.76 14.96
C GLY A 161 24.21 -17.54 15.13
N LYS A 162 24.21 -18.81 14.74
CA LYS A 162 23.01 -19.69 14.79
C LYS A 162 22.34 -19.78 16.16
N PHE A 163 23.10 -19.55 17.24
CA PHE A 163 22.66 -19.63 18.64
C PHE A 163 22.57 -18.25 19.32
N SER A 164 22.72 -17.14 18.60
CA SER A 164 22.58 -15.81 19.17
C SER A 164 21.15 -15.57 19.69
N PRO A 165 20.97 -14.95 20.86
CA PRO A 165 19.66 -14.65 21.40
C PRO A 165 18.92 -13.68 20.48
N ASN A 166 17.61 -13.92 20.31
CA ASN A 166 16.75 -13.05 19.49
C ASN A 166 16.04 -11.97 20.32
N TRP A 167 16.06 -12.12 21.64
CA TRP A 167 15.35 -11.28 22.58
C TRP A 167 16.30 -10.82 23.69
N GLN A 168 16.10 -9.61 24.16
CA GLN A 168 16.91 -8.97 25.20
C GLN A 168 16.03 -8.51 26.35
N GLY A 169 16.57 -8.53 27.57
CA GLY A 169 16.10 -7.94 28.81
C GLY A 169 15.02 -8.75 29.50
N SER A 170 14.58 -8.27 30.63
CA SER A 170 13.20 -7.96 30.92
C SER A 170 13.10 -6.45 31.09
N TYR A 171 12.17 -5.83 30.39
CA TYR A 171 11.87 -4.40 30.48
C TYR A 171 10.45 -4.24 30.94
N MET A 172 10.12 -3.07 31.52
CA MET A 172 8.75 -2.74 31.91
C MET A 172 8.14 -1.77 30.89
N VAL A 173 6.88 -2.00 30.52
CA VAL A 173 6.13 -1.03 29.71
C VAL A 173 5.81 0.17 30.56
N HIS A 174 6.46 1.31 30.31
CA HIS A 174 6.19 2.57 31.01
C HIS A 174 4.92 3.24 30.47
N ARG A 175 4.83 3.35 29.13
CA ARG A 175 3.69 4.02 28.48
C ARG A 175 3.36 3.39 27.11
N VAL A 176 2.07 3.27 26.84
CA VAL A 176 1.54 2.85 25.52
C VAL A 176 1.04 4.08 24.78
N LEU A 177 1.54 4.29 23.56
CA LEU A 177 1.17 5.41 22.71
C LEU A 177 0.19 4.96 21.62
N THR A 178 -0.60 5.90 21.10
CA THR A 178 -1.43 5.68 19.91
C THR A 178 -0.55 5.32 18.71
N GLY A 179 -1.01 4.37 17.86
CA GLY A 179 -0.24 3.97 16.68
C GLY A 179 0.75 2.82 16.90
N GLY A 180 0.71 2.13 18.05
CA GLY A 180 1.48 0.93 18.30
C GLY A 180 2.94 1.18 18.72
N ALA A 181 3.24 2.35 19.26
CA ALA A 181 4.51 2.67 19.88
C ALA A 181 4.43 2.47 21.41
N LEU A 182 5.55 2.01 21.97
CA LEU A 182 5.73 1.80 23.40
C LEU A 182 6.94 2.58 23.90
N ILE A 183 6.86 3.08 25.12
CA ILE A 183 7.99 3.56 25.91
C ILE A 183 8.28 2.48 26.93
N LEU A 184 9.52 2.00 26.97
CA LEU A 184 9.97 1.02 27.94
C LEU A 184 10.78 1.70 29.04
N ALA A 185 10.79 1.07 30.20
CA ALA A 185 11.69 1.39 31.30
C ALA A 185 12.52 0.15 31.64
N GLU A 186 13.71 0.37 32.14
CA GLU A 186 14.54 -0.68 32.73
C GLU A 186 14.00 -1.06 34.11
N MET A 187 14.49 -2.17 34.66
CA MET A 187 14.00 -2.66 35.97
C MET A 187 14.46 -1.77 37.14
N ASP A 188 15.48 -0.96 36.92
CA ASP A 188 15.99 0.07 37.87
C ASP A 188 15.18 1.37 37.81
N GLY A 189 14.22 1.49 36.89
CA GLY A 189 13.35 2.64 36.72
C GLY A 189 13.80 3.66 35.67
N GLU A 190 14.92 3.45 34.98
CA GLU A 190 15.37 4.33 33.90
C GLU A 190 14.44 4.23 32.71
N ILE A 191 13.87 5.37 32.29
CA ILE A 191 12.92 5.45 31.18
C ILE A 191 13.67 5.65 29.86
N TRP A 192 13.38 4.81 28.88
CA TRP A 192 14.00 4.92 27.57
C TRP A 192 13.45 6.11 26.79
N SER A 193 14.35 6.91 26.21
CA SER A 193 13.99 8.02 25.32
C SER A 193 13.50 7.55 23.94
N LYS A 194 13.86 6.33 23.51
CA LYS A 194 13.52 5.78 22.19
C LYS A 194 12.20 5.04 22.22
N LEU A 195 11.32 5.40 21.29
CA LEU A 195 10.08 4.67 21.03
C LEU A 195 10.34 3.32 20.38
N ILE A 196 9.62 2.30 20.80
CA ILE A 196 9.72 0.94 20.28
C ILE A 196 8.39 0.53 19.67
N ASN A 197 8.44 -0.17 18.54
CA ASN A 197 7.26 -0.73 17.90
C ASN A 197 6.74 -1.93 18.72
N SER A 198 5.45 -1.98 19.01
CA SER A 198 4.81 -3.09 19.73
C SER A 198 5.05 -4.47 19.08
N ASN A 199 5.28 -4.52 17.76
CA ASN A 199 5.63 -5.78 17.07
C ASN A 199 7.05 -6.26 17.36
N ALA A 200 7.90 -5.38 17.90
CA ALA A 200 9.27 -5.71 18.31
C ALA A 200 9.38 -6.11 19.79
N VAL A 201 8.24 -6.29 20.44
CA VAL A 201 8.14 -6.57 21.87
C VAL A 201 7.27 -7.81 22.10
N LYS A 202 7.64 -8.63 23.06
CA LYS A 202 6.92 -9.84 23.49
C LYS A 202 6.68 -9.80 24.99
N ARG A 203 5.52 -10.23 25.45
CA ARG A 203 5.25 -10.35 26.89
C ARG A 203 6.22 -11.35 27.52
N TYR A 204 6.70 -11.00 28.68
CA TYR A 204 7.48 -11.86 29.56
C TYR A 204 6.63 -12.18 30.80
N TYR A 205 6.54 -13.45 31.11
CA TYR A 205 5.86 -13.96 32.29
C TYR A 205 6.97 -14.52 33.19
N ALA A 206 7.14 -13.92 34.36
CA ALA A 206 8.07 -14.41 35.39
C ALA A 206 7.42 -15.56 36.18
#